data_a13fec49f2dc057c603f2c224627b4d7
#
_entry.id   a13fec49f2dc057c603f2c224627b4d7
#
_cell.length_a   1.000
_cell.length_b   1.000
_cell.length_c   1.000
_cell.angle_alpha   90.00
_cell.angle_beta   90.00
_cell.angle_gamma   90.00
#
_symmetry.space_group_name_H-M   'P 1'
#
loop_
_entity.id
_entity.type
_entity.pdbx_description
1 polymer ?
#
loop_
_entity_poly.entity_id
_entity_poly.type
_entity_poly.pdbx_seq_one_letter_code
_entity_poly.pdbx_strand_id
1 'polypeptide(L)'
;MEQDRGDVVVAIAEGVLLLDVAGPVQVLHWAGHRVRFASPDGAPARTDVGAPLGVEGSIDELAPRADTLLVPGYAVGAPLPADLVRSVGAAARSARRVASVCTGAFVLAEAGLLDGRRATTHWLACDELAQRFPRVAVQPDAIYVRDGRIVTSAGVSAGIDMALALVEEDHGPEAARSIAKHLVVFLRRPGGQSQFSLHTGIATPRAGGLRAAVDSVVADPSADHSLAALAARAAVSERHLTRLFRKEIGMTPAQYVERARIETAQRLLEAGDDGVATVARRSGLGSEETMRRTFLKRLGVTPTDYRNRFRAAAR
;
A
#
# COMPACT_ATOMS: atom_id res chain seq x y z
N MET A 1 -34.61 -13.74 -4.30
CA MET A 1 -33.91 -13.55 -5.59
C MET A 1 -32.45 -13.35 -5.26
N GLU A 2 -31.67 -14.40 -5.39
CA GLU A 2 -30.20 -14.35 -5.32
C GLU A 2 -29.77 -13.57 -6.58
N GLN A 3 -29.38 -12.30 -6.40
CA GLN A 3 -28.77 -11.55 -7.49
C GLN A 3 -27.54 -12.31 -7.91
N ASP A 4 -27.45 -12.72 -9.17
CA ASP A 4 -26.29 -13.32 -9.80
C ASP A 4 -25.11 -12.37 -9.61
N ARG A 5 -24.41 -12.53 -8.50
CA ARG A 5 -23.25 -11.73 -8.11
C ARG A 5 -22.10 -12.29 -8.91
N GLY A 6 -21.59 -11.51 -9.85
CA GLY A 6 -20.55 -11.95 -10.77
C GLY A 6 -19.36 -12.62 -10.09
N ASP A 7 -18.76 -13.59 -10.75
CA ASP A 7 -17.63 -14.36 -10.23
C ASP A 7 -16.40 -13.46 -10.05
N VAL A 8 -15.67 -13.66 -8.96
CA VAL A 8 -14.32 -13.13 -8.77
C VAL A 8 -13.34 -14.21 -9.21
N VAL A 9 -12.63 -13.98 -10.29
CA VAL A 9 -11.57 -14.89 -10.76
C VAL A 9 -10.23 -14.38 -10.24
N VAL A 10 -9.55 -15.19 -9.43
CA VAL A 10 -8.24 -14.91 -8.87
C VAL A 10 -7.19 -15.60 -9.73
N ALA A 11 -6.42 -14.81 -10.48
CA ALA A 11 -5.38 -15.30 -11.38
C ALA A 11 -4.09 -15.55 -10.59
N ILE A 12 -3.71 -16.80 -10.40
CA ILE A 12 -2.52 -17.22 -9.64
C ILE A 12 -1.53 -17.97 -10.53
N ALA A 13 -0.27 -17.95 -10.14
CA ALA A 13 0.79 -18.79 -10.68
C ALA A 13 1.77 -19.16 -9.56
N GLU A 14 2.78 -19.97 -9.88
CA GLU A 14 3.80 -20.41 -8.92
C GLU A 14 4.49 -19.22 -8.23
N GLY A 15 4.65 -19.29 -6.91
CA GLY A 15 5.28 -18.26 -6.09
C GLY A 15 4.36 -17.08 -5.72
N VAL A 16 3.05 -17.18 -5.95
CA VAL A 16 2.08 -16.15 -5.55
C VAL A 16 2.13 -15.90 -4.04
N LEU A 17 2.06 -14.63 -3.61
CA LEU A 17 2.10 -14.27 -2.21
C LEU A 17 0.78 -14.66 -1.51
N LEU A 18 0.86 -15.56 -0.52
CA LEU A 18 -0.31 -16.12 0.15
C LEU A 18 -1.24 -15.04 0.72
N LEU A 19 -0.70 -14.03 1.39
CA LEU A 19 -1.52 -13.01 2.03
C LEU A 19 -2.17 -12.06 1.02
N ASP A 20 -1.54 -11.83 -0.13
CA ASP A 20 -2.11 -11.05 -1.24
C ASP A 20 -3.32 -11.76 -1.87
N VAL A 21 -3.39 -13.06 -1.73
CA VAL A 21 -4.54 -13.90 -2.10
C VAL A 21 -5.57 -13.92 -0.97
N ALA A 22 -5.17 -14.41 0.21
CA ALA A 22 -6.09 -14.75 1.31
C ALA A 22 -6.85 -13.54 1.83
N GLY A 23 -6.19 -12.37 1.96
CA GLY A 23 -6.80 -11.16 2.50
C GLY A 23 -8.02 -10.68 1.70
N PRO A 24 -7.84 -10.28 0.44
CA PRO A 24 -8.95 -9.81 -0.39
C PRO A 24 -9.99 -10.90 -0.68
N VAL A 25 -9.57 -12.15 -0.87
CA VAL A 25 -10.47 -13.28 -1.12
C VAL A 25 -11.43 -13.47 0.06
N GLN A 26 -10.94 -13.41 1.30
CA GLN A 26 -11.79 -13.55 2.47
C GLN A 26 -12.86 -12.45 2.56
N VAL A 27 -12.47 -11.21 2.24
CA VAL A 27 -13.41 -10.06 2.21
C VAL A 27 -14.49 -10.27 1.16
N LEU A 28 -14.10 -10.59 -0.07
CA LEU A 28 -15.00 -10.76 -1.20
C LEU A 28 -15.93 -11.97 -1.01
N HIS A 29 -15.42 -13.08 -0.47
CA HIS A 29 -16.22 -14.25 -0.13
C HIS A 29 -17.29 -13.92 0.91
N TRP A 30 -16.96 -13.18 1.97
CA TRP A 30 -17.93 -12.79 3.00
C TRP A 30 -18.96 -11.76 2.51
N ALA A 31 -18.63 -11.02 1.46
CA ALA A 31 -19.59 -10.17 0.75
C ALA A 31 -20.56 -10.98 -0.14
N GLY A 32 -20.37 -12.30 -0.24
CA GLY A 32 -21.21 -13.20 -1.02
C GLY A 32 -20.81 -13.33 -2.48
N HIS A 33 -19.60 -12.89 -2.86
CA HIS A 33 -19.07 -13.18 -4.19
C HIS A 33 -18.65 -14.65 -4.29
N ARG A 34 -18.88 -15.25 -5.43
CA ARG A 34 -18.29 -16.54 -5.78
C ARG A 34 -16.85 -16.31 -6.21
N VAL A 35 -15.90 -16.81 -5.40
CA VAL A 35 -14.47 -16.69 -5.69
C VAL A 35 -13.96 -17.99 -6.32
N ARG A 36 -13.28 -17.86 -7.44
CA ARG A 36 -12.68 -18.97 -8.20
C ARG A 36 -11.20 -18.71 -8.40
N PHE A 37 -10.38 -19.72 -8.16
CA PHE A 37 -8.96 -19.67 -8.45
C PHE A 37 -8.70 -20.24 -9.84
N ALA A 38 -7.84 -19.57 -10.60
CA ALA A 38 -7.42 -19.97 -11.92
C ALA A 38 -5.92 -19.76 -12.11
N SER A 39 -5.26 -20.66 -12.82
CA SER A 39 -3.87 -20.51 -13.25
C SER A 39 -3.80 -20.47 -14.79
N PRO A 40 -2.67 -20.12 -15.40
CA PRO A 40 -2.57 -20.08 -16.87
C PRO A 40 -2.88 -21.43 -17.54
N ASP A 41 -2.47 -22.53 -16.93
CA ASP A 41 -2.59 -23.90 -17.46
C ASP A 41 -3.66 -24.75 -16.76
N GLY A 42 -4.36 -24.19 -15.76
CA GLY A 42 -5.34 -24.94 -14.95
C GLY A 42 -4.71 -25.88 -13.92
N ALA A 43 -3.40 -25.84 -13.72
CA ALA A 43 -2.72 -26.60 -12.69
C ALA A 43 -2.65 -25.88 -11.35
N PRO A 44 -2.69 -26.58 -10.19
CA PRO A 44 -2.47 -25.98 -8.88
C PRO A 44 -1.13 -25.26 -8.80
N ALA A 45 -1.10 -24.13 -8.08
CA ALA A 45 0.12 -23.34 -7.85
C ALA A 45 0.53 -23.38 -6.37
N ARG A 46 1.83 -23.27 -6.09
CA ARG A 46 2.32 -23.09 -4.72
C ARG A 46 2.51 -21.62 -4.43
N THR A 47 2.21 -21.24 -3.19
CA THR A 47 2.49 -19.90 -2.68
C THR A 47 3.97 -19.72 -2.33
N ASP A 48 4.36 -18.48 -2.04
CA ASP A 48 5.69 -18.10 -1.53
C ASP A 48 6.10 -18.86 -0.26
N VAL A 49 5.13 -19.26 0.56
CA VAL A 49 5.36 -20.06 1.78
C VAL A 49 5.24 -21.58 1.54
N GLY A 50 5.09 -22.02 0.28
CA GLY A 50 5.00 -23.43 -0.10
C GLY A 50 3.62 -24.06 0.08
N ALA A 51 2.59 -23.33 0.52
CA ALA A 51 1.22 -23.84 0.63
C ALA A 51 0.62 -24.06 -0.79
N PRO A 52 0.05 -25.23 -1.09
CA PRO A 52 -0.60 -25.46 -2.38
C PRO A 52 -1.96 -24.75 -2.43
N LEU A 53 -2.24 -24.10 -3.56
CA LEU A 53 -3.55 -23.55 -3.88
C LEU A 53 -4.12 -24.36 -5.06
N GLY A 54 -5.29 -24.97 -4.84
CA GLY A 54 -6.07 -25.61 -5.90
C GLY A 54 -6.71 -24.54 -6.80
N VAL A 55 -6.93 -24.90 -8.06
CA VAL A 55 -7.62 -24.06 -9.04
C VAL A 55 -8.84 -24.80 -9.59
N GLU A 56 -9.81 -24.07 -10.14
CA GLU A 56 -11.02 -24.63 -10.76
C GLU A 56 -10.87 -24.79 -12.28
N GLY A 57 -9.81 -24.27 -12.86
CA GLY A 57 -9.51 -24.34 -14.29
C GLY A 57 -8.47 -23.32 -14.73
N SER A 58 -8.31 -23.18 -16.03
CA SER A 58 -7.43 -22.15 -16.59
C SER A 58 -8.07 -20.76 -16.53
N ILE A 59 -7.21 -19.71 -16.55
CA ILE A 59 -7.68 -18.32 -16.61
C ILE A 59 -8.56 -18.11 -17.84
N ASP A 60 -8.18 -18.68 -18.98
CA ASP A 60 -8.90 -18.50 -20.24
C ASP A 60 -10.29 -19.16 -20.21
N GLU A 61 -10.46 -20.30 -19.51
CA GLU A 61 -11.76 -20.97 -19.31
C GLU A 61 -12.68 -20.19 -18.37
N LEU A 62 -12.14 -19.55 -17.32
CA LEU A 62 -12.92 -18.85 -16.32
C LEU A 62 -13.15 -17.35 -16.63
N ALA A 63 -12.31 -16.76 -17.48
CA ALA A 63 -12.38 -15.33 -17.84
C ALA A 63 -13.76 -14.86 -18.32
N PRO A 64 -14.53 -15.62 -19.13
CA PRO A 64 -15.85 -15.16 -19.58
C PRO A 64 -16.87 -14.96 -18.44
N ARG A 65 -16.61 -15.55 -17.27
CA ARG A 65 -17.48 -15.44 -16.09
C ARG A 65 -16.98 -14.40 -15.08
N ALA A 66 -15.79 -13.84 -15.31
CA ALA A 66 -15.19 -12.89 -14.39
C ALA A 66 -15.91 -11.54 -14.42
N ASP A 67 -16.63 -11.22 -13.36
CA ASP A 67 -17.03 -9.84 -13.09
C ASP A 67 -15.82 -9.04 -12.59
N THR A 68 -15.07 -9.61 -11.67
CA THR A 68 -13.82 -9.06 -11.16
C THR A 68 -12.68 -10.03 -11.40
N LEU A 69 -11.63 -9.58 -12.10
CA LEU A 69 -10.35 -10.29 -12.22
C LEU A 69 -9.40 -9.74 -11.16
N LEU A 70 -8.96 -10.58 -10.24
CA LEU A 70 -8.01 -10.24 -9.18
C LEU A 70 -6.64 -10.86 -9.46
N VAL A 71 -5.61 -10.02 -9.48
CA VAL A 71 -4.21 -10.42 -9.73
C VAL A 71 -3.37 -10.14 -8.49
N PRO A 72 -3.05 -11.16 -7.68
CA PRO A 72 -2.18 -11.04 -6.51
C PRO A 72 -0.72 -10.76 -6.89
N GLY A 73 0.11 -10.47 -5.86
CA GLY A 73 1.53 -10.19 -6.05
C GLY A 73 2.43 -11.42 -5.98
N TYR A 74 3.68 -11.17 -6.33
CA TYR A 74 4.81 -12.09 -6.31
C TYR A 74 6.00 -11.43 -5.60
N ALA A 75 7.06 -12.16 -5.33
CA ALA A 75 8.26 -11.57 -4.73
C ALA A 75 8.78 -10.39 -5.57
N VAL A 76 9.16 -9.31 -4.91
CA VAL A 76 9.71 -8.12 -5.58
C VAL A 76 10.95 -8.50 -6.39
N GLY A 77 11.00 -8.10 -7.66
CA GLY A 77 12.09 -8.44 -8.57
C GLY A 77 12.04 -9.86 -9.15
N ALA A 78 11.06 -10.69 -8.78
CA ALA A 78 10.89 -11.99 -9.40
C ALA A 78 10.45 -11.85 -10.87
N PRO A 79 10.94 -12.72 -11.77
CA PRO A 79 10.46 -12.74 -13.15
C PRO A 79 8.98 -13.16 -13.18
N LEU A 80 8.17 -12.43 -13.95
CA LEU A 80 6.76 -12.76 -14.12
C LEU A 80 6.60 -13.88 -15.17
N PRO A 81 5.75 -14.89 -14.91
CA PRO A 81 5.41 -15.90 -15.91
C PRO A 81 4.74 -15.26 -17.13
N ALA A 82 5.31 -15.45 -18.32
CA ALA A 82 4.82 -14.81 -19.54
C ALA A 82 3.40 -15.31 -19.95
N ASP A 83 3.06 -16.52 -19.59
CA ASP A 83 1.73 -17.10 -19.77
C ASP A 83 0.70 -16.44 -18.85
N LEU A 84 1.05 -16.16 -17.60
CA LEU A 84 0.18 -15.40 -16.69
C LEU A 84 -0.12 -14.00 -17.25
N VAL A 85 0.91 -13.27 -17.70
CA VAL A 85 0.73 -11.94 -18.30
C VAL A 85 -0.20 -12.00 -19.50
N ARG A 86 0.00 -12.96 -20.40
CA ARG A 86 -0.83 -13.15 -21.59
C ARG A 86 -2.28 -13.48 -21.25
N SER A 87 -2.53 -14.46 -20.36
CA SER A 87 -3.89 -14.86 -19.97
C SER A 87 -4.60 -13.78 -19.19
N VAL A 88 -3.91 -13.04 -18.28
CA VAL A 88 -4.47 -11.87 -17.59
C VAL A 88 -4.83 -10.75 -18.58
N GLY A 89 -3.98 -10.45 -19.56
CA GLY A 89 -4.25 -9.47 -20.60
C GLY A 89 -5.47 -9.85 -21.47
N ALA A 90 -5.66 -11.13 -21.76
CA ALA A 90 -6.83 -11.63 -22.47
C ALA A 90 -8.10 -11.56 -21.61
N ALA A 91 -8.05 -12.07 -20.37
CA ALA A 91 -9.17 -12.10 -19.43
C ALA A 91 -9.67 -10.69 -19.07
N ALA A 92 -8.75 -9.73 -18.95
CA ALA A 92 -9.07 -8.34 -18.64
C ALA A 92 -10.03 -7.69 -19.66
N ARG A 93 -10.14 -8.20 -20.89
CA ARG A 93 -11.03 -7.62 -21.91
C ARG A 93 -12.51 -7.82 -21.57
N SER A 94 -12.88 -8.92 -20.97
CA SER A 94 -14.26 -9.26 -20.60
C SER A 94 -14.64 -8.86 -19.20
N ALA A 95 -13.68 -8.76 -18.27
CA ALA A 95 -13.97 -8.43 -16.89
C ALA A 95 -14.50 -6.99 -16.72
N ARG A 96 -15.57 -6.80 -15.95
CA ARG A 96 -16.09 -5.46 -15.58
C ARG A 96 -15.04 -4.69 -14.79
N ARG A 97 -14.30 -5.36 -13.91
CA ARG A 97 -13.28 -4.79 -13.03
C ARG A 97 -12.02 -5.65 -13.05
N VAL A 98 -10.86 -4.99 -13.05
CA VAL A 98 -9.56 -5.65 -12.91
C VAL A 98 -8.86 -5.06 -11.69
N ALA A 99 -8.53 -5.91 -10.74
CA ALA A 99 -7.88 -5.52 -9.50
C ALA A 99 -6.50 -6.18 -9.37
N SER A 100 -5.53 -5.47 -8.80
CA SER A 100 -4.25 -6.07 -8.43
C SER A 100 -3.84 -5.72 -7.00
N VAL A 101 -3.13 -6.63 -6.38
CA VAL A 101 -2.51 -6.46 -5.06
C VAL A 101 -1.00 -6.49 -5.20
N CYS A 102 -0.30 -5.59 -4.52
CA CYS A 102 1.16 -5.62 -4.44
C CYS A 102 1.81 -5.58 -5.85
N THR A 103 2.79 -6.44 -6.08
CA THR A 103 3.48 -6.58 -7.37
C THR A 103 2.62 -7.19 -8.49
N GLY A 104 1.37 -7.59 -8.21
CA GLY A 104 0.39 -7.91 -9.25
C GLY A 104 0.16 -6.75 -10.24
N ALA A 105 0.45 -5.51 -9.82
CA ALA A 105 0.46 -4.35 -10.69
C ALA A 105 1.45 -4.47 -11.87
N PHE A 106 2.56 -5.19 -11.70
CA PHE A 106 3.51 -5.45 -12.79
C PHE A 106 2.92 -6.37 -13.85
N VAL A 107 2.14 -7.37 -13.46
CA VAL A 107 1.41 -8.23 -14.41
C VAL A 107 0.47 -7.38 -15.28
N LEU A 108 -0.27 -6.45 -14.63
CA LEU A 108 -1.14 -5.52 -15.36
C LEU A 108 -0.36 -4.56 -16.26
N ALA A 109 0.80 -4.07 -15.81
CA ALA A 109 1.64 -3.17 -16.58
C ALA A 109 2.26 -3.85 -17.80
N GLU A 110 2.80 -5.07 -17.65
CA GLU A 110 3.32 -5.90 -18.75
C GLU A 110 2.23 -6.23 -19.77
N ALA A 111 1.00 -6.45 -19.32
CA ALA A 111 -0.16 -6.64 -20.20
C ALA A 111 -0.67 -5.35 -20.84
N GLY A 112 -0.03 -4.19 -20.62
CA GLY A 112 -0.40 -2.88 -21.16
C GLY A 112 -1.68 -2.27 -20.56
N LEU A 113 -2.20 -2.84 -19.48
CA LEU A 113 -3.46 -2.41 -18.86
C LEU A 113 -3.33 -1.13 -18.03
N LEU A 114 -2.12 -0.74 -17.64
CA LEU A 114 -1.85 0.45 -16.84
C LEU A 114 -1.38 1.66 -17.65
N ASP A 115 -1.22 1.54 -18.96
CA ASP A 115 -0.76 2.63 -19.82
C ASP A 115 -1.68 3.85 -19.77
N GLY A 116 -1.10 5.02 -19.43
CA GLY A 116 -1.83 6.28 -19.26
C GLY A 116 -2.71 6.36 -18.01
N ARG A 117 -2.61 5.39 -17.10
CA ARG A 117 -3.44 5.31 -15.88
C ARG A 117 -2.64 5.61 -14.62
N ARG A 118 -3.37 6.03 -13.59
CA ARG A 118 -2.84 6.09 -12.22
C ARG A 118 -2.87 4.69 -11.62
N ALA A 119 -1.78 4.33 -10.94
CA ALA A 119 -1.68 3.04 -10.27
C ALA A 119 -0.80 3.13 -9.02
N THR A 120 -0.90 2.14 -8.14
CA THR A 120 0.04 1.92 -7.05
C THR A 120 0.48 0.46 -7.03
N THR A 121 1.53 0.17 -6.28
CA THR A 121 2.04 -1.16 -6.01
C THR A 121 2.66 -1.18 -4.62
N HIS A 122 3.33 -2.26 -4.23
CA HIS A 122 4.09 -2.29 -2.99
C HIS A 122 5.12 -1.16 -2.94
N TRP A 123 5.26 -0.47 -1.81
CA TRP A 123 6.12 0.70 -1.66
C TRP A 123 7.58 0.46 -2.09
N LEU A 124 8.12 -0.76 -1.85
CA LEU A 124 9.47 -1.16 -2.30
C LEU A 124 9.59 -1.22 -3.83
N ALA A 125 8.50 -1.36 -4.56
CA ALA A 125 8.47 -1.58 -5.99
C ALA A 125 7.91 -0.39 -6.79
N CYS A 126 7.53 0.72 -6.12
CA CYS A 126 6.97 1.90 -6.79
C CYS A 126 7.97 2.55 -7.77
N ASP A 127 9.22 2.71 -7.35
CA ASP A 127 10.26 3.30 -8.19
C ASP A 127 10.57 2.40 -9.40
N GLU A 128 10.63 1.08 -9.21
CA GLU A 128 10.81 0.12 -10.29
C GLU A 128 9.65 0.17 -11.28
N LEU A 129 8.41 0.20 -10.79
CA LEU A 129 7.23 0.30 -11.64
C LEU A 129 7.26 1.57 -12.50
N ALA A 130 7.60 2.72 -11.90
CA ALA A 130 7.70 3.99 -12.61
C ALA A 130 8.83 4.01 -13.66
N GLN A 131 9.96 3.36 -13.37
CA GLN A 131 11.10 3.29 -14.29
C GLN A 131 10.84 2.35 -15.46
N ARG A 132 10.28 1.17 -15.20
CA ARG A 132 9.99 0.16 -16.24
C ARG A 132 8.80 0.55 -17.12
N PHE A 133 7.81 1.23 -16.55
CA PHE A 133 6.57 1.60 -17.24
C PHE A 133 6.31 3.10 -17.15
N PRO A 134 7.04 3.93 -17.90
CA PRO A 134 6.98 5.40 -17.77
C PRO A 134 5.63 6.01 -18.20
N ARG A 135 4.74 5.23 -18.82
CA ARG A 135 3.37 5.65 -19.12
C ARG A 135 2.41 5.47 -17.94
N VAL A 136 2.83 4.85 -16.85
CA VAL A 136 2.03 4.66 -15.64
C VAL A 136 2.26 5.83 -14.69
N ALA A 137 1.18 6.50 -14.26
CA ALA A 137 1.25 7.56 -13.26
C ALA A 137 1.25 6.93 -11.84
N VAL A 138 2.42 6.48 -11.38
CA VAL A 138 2.54 5.78 -10.09
C VAL A 138 2.23 6.71 -8.93
N GLN A 139 1.39 6.25 -8.00
CA GLN A 139 1.01 6.91 -6.75
C GLN A 139 1.67 6.19 -5.57
N PRO A 140 2.91 6.53 -5.18
CA PRO A 140 3.72 5.71 -4.30
C PRO A 140 3.23 5.63 -2.86
N ASP A 141 2.40 6.59 -2.43
CA ASP A 141 1.88 6.63 -1.06
C ASP A 141 0.44 6.10 -0.92
N ALA A 142 -0.23 5.81 -2.01
CA ALA A 142 -1.62 5.36 -1.97
C ALA A 142 -1.74 3.92 -1.45
N ILE A 143 -2.68 3.66 -0.52
CA ILE A 143 -3.03 2.30 -0.08
C ILE A 143 -3.66 1.54 -1.25
N TYR A 144 -4.55 2.17 -1.99
CA TYR A 144 -5.05 1.70 -3.27
C TYR A 144 -5.39 2.89 -4.18
N VAL A 145 -5.37 2.65 -5.47
CA VAL A 145 -5.71 3.62 -6.51
C VAL A 145 -6.78 3.01 -7.41
N ARG A 146 -7.83 3.79 -7.68
CA ARG A 146 -8.81 3.47 -8.69
C ARG A 146 -8.67 4.39 -9.89
N ASP A 147 -8.64 3.81 -11.06
CA ASP A 147 -8.66 4.51 -12.34
C ASP A 147 -9.59 3.79 -13.31
N GLY A 148 -10.83 4.27 -13.37
CA GLY A 148 -11.91 3.62 -14.12
C GLY A 148 -12.19 2.22 -13.58
N ARG A 149 -12.10 1.20 -14.43
CA ARG A 149 -12.31 -0.20 -14.05
C ARG A 149 -11.06 -0.89 -13.46
N ILE A 150 -9.91 -0.22 -13.51
CA ILE A 150 -8.66 -0.75 -12.95
C ILE A 150 -8.54 -0.28 -11.50
N VAL A 151 -8.23 -1.21 -10.60
CA VAL A 151 -7.98 -0.91 -9.19
C VAL A 151 -6.68 -1.59 -8.78
N THR A 152 -5.72 -0.82 -8.29
CA THR A 152 -4.44 -1.36 -7.84
C THR A 152 -4.23 -1.04 -6.37
N SER A 153 -3.73 -1.97 -5.58
CA SER A 153 -3.41 -1.73 -4.18
C SER A 153 -1.93 -1.92 -3.87
N ALA A 154 -1.52 -1.29 -2.79
CA ALA A 154 -0.28 -1.56 -2.12
C ALA A 154 -0.16 -3.04 -1.69
N GLY A 155 0.95 -3.38 -1.05
CA GLY A 155 1.24 -4.77 -0.70
C GLY A 155 0.47 -5.31 0.49
N VAL A 156 0.41 -6.61 0.54
CA VAL A 156 0.02 -7.44 1.68
C VAL A 156 -1.37 -7.09 2.20
N SER A 157 -1.46 -6.49 3.38
CA SER A 157 -2.73 -6.16 4.03
C SER A 157 -3.54 -5.07 3.32
N ALA A 158 -2.94 -4.27 2.42
CA ALA A 158 -3.65 -3.26 1.62
C ALA A 158 -4.65 -3.86 0.62
N GLY A 159 -4.47 -5.14 0.26
CA GLY A 159 -5.45 -5.90 -0.50
C GLY A 159 -6.81 -6.02 0.23
N ILE A 160 -6.78 -6.08 1.57
CA ILE A 160 -7.99 -6.08 2.40
C ILE A 160 -8.70 -4.73 2.29
N ASP A 161 -7.97 -3.61 2.40
CA ASP A 161 -8.54 -2.27 2.28
C ASP A 161 -9.18 -2.03 0.90
N MET A 162 -8.49 -2.46 -0.16
CA MET A 162 -9.01 -2.43 -1.51
C MET A 162 -10.30 -3.26 -1.62
N ALA A 163 -10.29 -4.50 -1.14
CA ALA A 163 -11.45 -5.39 -1.22
C ALA A 163 -12.63 -4.83 -0.43
N LEU A 164 -12.43 -4.25 0.76
CA LEU A 164 -13.48 -3.57 1.52
C LEU A 164 -14.05 -2.37 0.75
N ALA A 165 -13.21 -1.61 0.05
CA ALA A 165 -13.69 -0.51 -0.81
C ALA A 165 -14.51 -1.02 -2.00
N LEU A 166 -14.15 -2.16 -2.59
CA LEU A 166 -14.95 -2.80 -3.64
C LEU A 166 -16.30 -3.29 -3.12
N VAL A 167 -16.31 -3.88 -1.91
CA VAL A 167 -17.57 -4.29 -1.24
C VAL A 167 -18.43 -3.07 -0.90
N GLU A 168 -17.83 -1.99 -0.39
CA GLU A 168 -18.58 -0.75 -0.10
C GLU A 168 -19.28 -0.21 -1.36
N GLU A 169 -18.61 -0.31 -2.52
CA GLU A 169 -19.14 0.10 -3.81
C GLU A 169 -20.28 -0.80 -4.31
N ASP A 170 -20.10 -2.12 -4.22
CA ASP A 170 -21.03 -3.11 -4.76
C ASP A 170 -22.23 -3.39 -3.82
N HIS A 171 -22.04 -3.26 -2.49
CA HIS A 171 -23.00 -3.69 -1.47
C HIS A 171 -23.31 -2.60 -0.43
N GLY A 172 -22.73 -1.42 -0.57
CA GLY A 172 -22.91 -0.30 0.35
C GLY A 172 -22.04 -0.36 1.61
N PRO A 173 -22.01 0.75 2.37
CA PRO A 173 -21.09 0.94 3.48
C PRO A 173 -21.38 0.03 4.67
N GLU A 174 -22.61 -0.44 4.87
CA GLU A 174 -22.95 -1.33 5.99
C GLU A 174 -22.37 -2.72 5.81
N ALA A 175 -22.41 -3.27 4.60
CA ALA A 175 -21.82 -4.57 4.30
C ALA A 175 -20.30 -4.55 4.53
N ALA A 176 -19.62 -3.53 3.99
CA ALA A 176 -18.19 -3.37 4.18
C ALA A 176 -17.82 -3.19 5.66
N ARG A 177 -18.59 -2.41 6.42
CA ARG A 177 -18.40 -2.18 7.85
C ARG A 177 -18.58 -3.45 8.68
N SER A 178 -19.59 -4.26 8.36
CA SER A 178 -19.82 -5.55 9.01
C SER A 178 -18.64 -6.50 8.78
N ILE A 179 -18.14 -6.60 7.56
CA ILE A 179 -16.99 -7.46 7.22
C ILE A 179 -15.72 -6.97 7.91
N ALA A 180 -15.45 -5.66 7.88
CA ALA A 180 -14.29 -5.08 8.56
C ALA A 180 -14.29 -5.39 10.06
N LYS A 181 -15.47 -5.31 10.72
CA LYS A 181 -15.65 -5.66 12.13
C LYS A 181 -15.35 -7.13 12.39
N HIS A 182 -15.82 -8.05 11.56
CA HIS A 182 -15.53 -9.48 11.69
C HIS A 182 -14.05 -9.82 11.51
N LEU A 183 -13.38 -9.13 10.58
CA LEU A 183 -11.94 -9.27 10.34
C LEU A 183 -11.07 -8.56 11.40
N VAL A 184 -11.68 -7.77 12.30
CA VAL A 184 -10.97 -6.93 13.29
C VAL A 184 -9.98 -5.99 12.59
N VAL A 185 -10.38 -5.39 11.46
CA VAL A 185 -9.60 -4.42 10.70
C VAL A 185 -10.33 -3.09 10.58
N PHE A 186 -9.60 -2.04 10.28
CA PHE A 186 -10.22 -0.74 9.96
C PHE A 186 -10.96 -0.83 8.63
N LEU A 187 -12.17 -0.24 8.56
CA LEU A 187 -12.90 -0.11 7.29
C LEU A 187 -12.13 0.76 6.28
N ARG A 188 -11.47 1.78 6.76
CA ARG A 188 -10.57 2.64 5.99
C ARG A 188 -9.34 2.91 6.82
N ARG A 189 -8.18 2.45 6.33
CA ARG A 189 -6.92 2.80 6.97
C ARG A 189 -6.66 4.28 6.74
N PRO A 190 -6.31 4.99 7.80
CA PRO A 190 -5.83 6.34 7.65
C PRO A 190 -4.39 6.35 7.14
N GLY A 191 -4.06 7.37 6.31
CA GLY A 191 -2.72 7.59 5.79
C GLY A 191 -2.36 6.73 4.57
N GLY A 192 -1.10 6.75 4.21
CA GLY A 192 -0.54 6.07 3.04
C GLY A 192 0.44 4.95 3.40
N GLN A 193 1.02 4.31 2.39
CA GLN A 193 2.06 3.29 2.54
C GLN A 193 3.30 3.82 3.28
N SER A 194 3.57 5.10 3.17
CA SER A 194 4.71 5.76 3.81
C SER A 194 4.70 5.61 5.35
N GLN A 195 3.53 5.38 5.96
CA GLN A 195 3.44 5.11 7.40
C GLN A 195 4.14 3.81 7.81
N PHE A 196 4.15 2.82 6.92
CA PHE A 196 4.77 1.53 7.19
C PHE A 196 6.26 1.49 6.83
N SER A 197 6.75 2.47 6.06
CA SER A 197 8.11 2.46 5.52
C SER A 197 9.17 2.98 6.50
N LEU A 198 8.83 3.81 7.51
CA LEU A 198 9.82 4.27 8.51
C LEU A 198 10.09 3.22 9.59
N HIS A 199 9.10 2.44 10.00
CA HIS A 199 9.29 1.41 11.03
C HIS A 199 9.80 0.08 10.47
N THR A 200 9.61 -0.19 9.17
CA THR A 200 9.96 -1.49 8.57
C THR A 200 10.93 -1.42 7.41
N GLY A 201 11.11 -0.27 6.78
CA GLY A 201 11.81 -0.15 5.49
C GLY A 201 13.10 0.66 5.52
N ILE A 202 13.47 1.26 6.64
CA ILE A 202 14.82 1.78 6.78
C ILE A 202 15.68 0.59 7.15
N ALA A 203 16.52 0.14 6.23
CA ALA A 203 17.65 -0.71 6.58
C ALA A 203 18.33 -0.03 7.78
N THR A 204 18.23 -0.64 8.96
CA THR A 204 18.88 -0.11 10.17
C THR A 204 20.34 0.09 9.79
N PRO A 205 20.88 1.32 9.79
CA PRO A 205 22.24 1.55 9.32
C PRO A 205 23.17 0.57 10.02
N ARG A 206 23.96 -0.17 9.26
CA ARG A 206 24.92 -1.12 9.81
C ARG A 206 25.85 -0.32 10.70
N ALA A 207 25.84 -0.57 12.00
CA ALA A 207 26.57 0.05 13.09
C ALA A 207 27.43 1.29 12.74
N GLY A 208 27.28 2.40 13.49
CA GLY A 208 28.06 3.62 13.29
C GLY A 208 27.26 4.89 13.61
N GLY A 209 27.86 6.06 13.41
CA GLY A 209 27.28 7.34 13.74
C GLY A 209 25.94 7.63 13.06
N LEU A 210 25.70 7.13 11.82
CA LEU A 210 24.43 7.29 11.14
C LEU A 210 23.26 6.69 11.94
N ARG A 211 23.47 5.52 12.55
CA ARG A 211 22.46 4.89 13.40
C ARG A 211 22.13 5.77 14.62
N ALA A 212 23.12 6.33 15.30
CA ALA A 212 22.91 7.22 16.44
C ALA A 212 22.09 8.46 16.05
N ALA A 213 22.35 9.05 14.88
CA ALA A 213 21.56 10.16 14.37
C ALA A 213 20.10 9.75 14.07
N VAL A 214 19.88 8.61 13.42
CA VAL A 214 18.54 8.07 13.12
C VAL A 214 17.77 7.75 14.41
N ASP A 215 18.39 7.01 15.34
CA ASP A 215 17.77 6.62 16.61
C ASP A 215 17.36 7.86 17.43
N SER A 216 18.15 8.94 17.38
CA SER A 216 17.82 10.18 18.07
C SER A 216 16.57 10.88 17.53
N VAL A 217 16.35 10.82 16.21
CA VAL A 217 15.14 11.39 15.58
C VAL A 217 13.90 10.57 15.93
N VAL A 218 14.04 9.24 15.98
CA VAL A 218 12.95 8.33 16.34
C VAL A 218 12.58 8.48 17.83
N ALA A 219 13.58 8.61 18.71
CA ALA A 219 13.37 8.71 20.15
C ALA A 219 12.64 10.01 20.55
N ASP A 220 13.01 11.14 19.96
CA ASP A 220 12.37 12.44 20.22
C ASP A 220 12.36 13.31 18.95
N PRO A 221 11.33 13.19 18.08
CA PRO A 221 11.24 14.00 16.86
C PRO A 221 11.12 15.52 17.13
N SER A 222 10.75 15.92 18.35
CA SER A 222 10.58 17.33 18.71
C SER A 222 11.90 18.04 19.02
N ALA A 223 12.95 17.30 19.32
CA ALA A 223 14.27 17.84 19.63
C ALA A 223 14.92 18.57 18.44
N ASP A 224 16.07 19.22 18.71
CA ASP A 224 16.89 19.80 17.63
C ASP A 224 17.53 18.70 16.78
N HIS A 225 17.06 18.60 15.56
CA HIS A 225 17.57 17.74 14.51
C HIS A 225 18.03 18.58 13.30
N SER A 226 18.62 19.76 13.55
CA SER A 226 19.35 20.50 12.53
C SER A 226 20.43 19.62 11.91
N LEU A 227 20.83 19.91 10.67
CA LEU A 227 21.87 19.13 9.99
C LEU A 227 23.16 19.07 10.82
N ALA A 228 23.51 20.20 11.46
CA ALA A 228 24.68 20.30 12.34
C ALA A 228 24.54 19.38 13.57
N ALA A 229 23.38 19.39 14.25
CA ALA A 229 23.13 18.55 15.42
C ALA A 229 23.17 17.06 15.07
N LEU A 230 22.59 16.65 13.95
CA LEU A 230 22.66 15.27 13.48
C LEU A 230 24.07 14.84 13.07
N ALA A 231 24.84 15.74 12.42
CA ALA A 231 26.23 15.49 12.04
C ALA A 231 27.14 15.32 13.24
N ALA A 232 26.94 16.15 14.29
CA ALA A 232 27.66 16.01 15.56
C ALA A 232 27.37 14.67 16.24
N ARG A 233 26.08 14.25 16.31
CA ARG A 233 25.70 12.94 16.85
C ARG A 233 26.28 11.77 16.09
N ALA A 234 26.39 11.91 14.76
CA ALA A 234 26.97 10.91 13.90
C ALA A 234 28.52 10.93 13.88
N ALA A 235 29.16 11.90 14.53
CA ALA A 235 30.60 12.15 14.51
C ALA A 235 31.17 12.28 13.08
N VAL A 236 30.45 12.97 12.18
CA VAL A 236 30.84 13.21 10.79
C VAL A 236 30.56 14.65 10.37
N SER A 237 31.10 15.08 9.22
CA SER A 237 30.74 16.38 8.65
C SER A 237 29.31 16.36 8.07
N GLU A 238 28.65 17.52 8.01
CA GLU A 238 27.30 17.68 7.44
C GLU A 238 27.21 17.16 5.99
N ARG A 239 28.24 17.42 5.19
CA ARG A 239 28.34 16.92 3.81
C ARG A 239 28.39 15.39 3.76
N HIS A 240 29.18 14.79 4.65
CA HIS A 240 29.29 13.34 4.77
C HIS A 240 27.97 12.72 5.24
N LEU A 241 27.34 13.30 6.28
CA LEU A 241 26.02 12.86 6.76
C LEU A 241 24.97 12.88 5.66
N THR A 242 24.88 13.97 4.89
CA THR A 242 23.95 14.08 3.77
C THR A 242 24.16 12.99 2.73
N ARG A 243 25.43 12.66 2.43
CA ARG A 243 25.77 11.58 1.51
C ARG A 243 25.40 10.20 2.05
N LEU A 244 25.64 9.94 3.34
CA LEU A 244 25.25 8.70 4.01
C LEU A 244 23.74 8.53 4.01
N PHE A 245 22.97 9.56 4.38
CA PHE A 245 21.51 9.53 4.34
C PHE A 245 20.97 9.18 2.95
N ARG A 246 21.49 9.83 1.90
CA ARG A 246 21.08 9.52 0.52
C ARG A 246 21.43 8.11 0.10
N LYS A 247 22.63 7.61 0.49
CA LYS A 247 23.11 6.28 0.11
C LYS A 247 22.40 5.16 0.84
N GLU A 248 22.18 5.30 2.17
CA GLU A 248 21.68 4.20 3.01
C GLU A 248 20.19 4.30 3.31
N ILE A 249 19.62 5.53 3.27
CA ILE A 249 18.23 5.80 3.63
C ILE A 249 17.40 6.25 2.42
N GLY A 250 18.05 6.65 1.32
CA GLY A 250 17.39 7.09 0.09
C GLY A 250 16.83 8.52 0.13
N MET A 251 17.03 9.27 1.23
CA MET A 251 16.51 10.65 1.37
C MET A 251 17.51 11.55 2.08
N THR A 252 17.22 12.87 2.15
CA THR A 252 18.06 13.82 2.90
C THR A 252 17.74 13.77 4.41
N PRO A 253 18.66 14.19 5.30
CA PRO A 253 18.39 14.30 6.73
C PRO A 253 17.14 15.13 7.05
N ALA A 254 16.96 16.27 6.37
CA ALA A 254 15.80 17.13 6.57
C ALA A 254 14.47 16.45 6.18
N GLN A 255 14.46 15.69 5.07
CA GLN A 255 13.28 14.91 4.67
C GLN A 255 12.96 13.80 5.67
N TYR A 256 13.99 13.18 6.25
CA TYR A 256 13.82 12.15 7.26
C TYR A 256 13.19 12.73 8.54
N VAL A 257 13.71 13.84 9.04
CA VAL A 257 13.19 14.55 10.23
C VAL A 257 11.75 15.03 9.99
N GLU A 258 11.47 15.66 8.83
CA GLU A 258 10.11 16.09 8.45
C GLU A 258 9.13 14.93 8.51
N ARG A 259 9.52 13.78 7.98
CA ARG A 259 8.71 12.57 7.95
C ARG A 259 8.46 12.00 9.35
N ALA A 260 9.47 11.88 10.19
CA ALA A 260 9.33 11.43 11.57
C ALA A 260 8.38 12.34 12.39
N ARG A 261 8.45 13.65 12.16
CA ARG A 261 7.56 14.64 12.78
C ARG A 261 6.10 14.48 12.33
N ILE A 262 5.87 14.24 11.05
CA ILE A 262 4.52 13.98 10.50
C ILE A 262 3.94 12.72 11.13
N GLU A 263 4.68 11.62 11.18
CA GLU A 263 4.22 10.35 11.77
C GLU A 263 3.90 10.49 13.27
N THR A 264 4.72 11.25 13.99
CA THR A 264 4.43 11.56 15.40
C THR A 264 3.16 12.39 15.53
N ALA A 265 2.96 13.40 14.66
CA ALA A 265 1.74 14.20 14.64
C ALA A 265 0.50 13.35 14.34
N GLN A 266 0.59 12.44 13.38
CA GLN A 266 -0.49 11.51 13.06
C GLN A 266 -0.87 10.65 14.27
N ARG A 267 0.09 9.99 14.91
CA ARG A 267 -0.15 9.19 16.13
C ARG A 267 -0.81 10.01 17.26
N LEU A 268 -0.36 11.26 17.48
CA LEU A 268 -0.94 12.13 18.48
C LEU A 268 -2.37 12.57 18.15
N LEU A 269 -2.68 12.79 16.86
CA LEU A 269 -4.05 13.12 16.40
C LEU A 269 -5.00 11.93 16.52
N GLU A 270 -4.49 10.71 16.35
CA GLU A 270 -5.23 9.44 16.43
C GLU A 270 -5.52 9.04 17.89
N ALA A 271 -4.50 9.11 18.73
CA ALA A 271 -4.55 8.56 20.09
C ALA A 271 -5.16 9.50 21.15
N GLY A 272 -5.30 10.82 20.85
CA GLY A 272 -5.62 11.77 21.90
C GLY A 272 -6.51 12.96 21.48
N ASP A 273 -6.91 13.73 22.50
CA ASP A 273 -7.76 14.92 22.38
C ASP A 273 -6.97 16.23 22.36
N ASP A 274 -5.65 16.17 22.31
CA ASP A 274 -4.80 17.34 22.27
C ASP A 274 -5.19 18.31 21.13
N GLY A 275 -5.26 19.60 21.40
CA GLY A 275 -5.47 20.62 20.36
C GLY A 275 -4.39 20.56 19.28
N VAL A 276 -4.72 20.95 18.03
CA VAL A 276 -3.79 20.89 16.88
C VAL A 276 -2.48 21.64 17.18
N ALA A 277 -2.56 22.78 17.86
CA ALA A 277 -1.38 23.55 18.30
C ALA A 277 -0.46 22.75 19.26
N THR A 278 -1.04 21.98 20.17
CA THR A 278 -0.29 21.12 21.09
C THR A 278 0.37 19.96 20.34
N VAL A 279 -0.36 19.32 19.44
CA VAL A 279 0.18 18.26 18.58
C VAL A 279 1.33 18.79 17.72
N ALA A 280 1.20 20.00 17.14
CA ALA A 280 2.27 20.62 16.34
C ALA A 280 3.57 20.79 17.14
N ARG A 281 3.48 21.24 18.39
CA ARG A 281 4.64 21.39 19.29
C ARG A 281 5.24 20.02 19.65
N ARG A 282 4.40 19.09 20.13
CA ARG A 282 4.84 17.76 20.60
C ARG A 282 5.44 16.90 19.49
N SER A 283 5.00 17.09 18.25
CA SER A 283 5.55 16.38 17.09
C SER A 283 6.81 17.04 16.52
N GLY A 284 7.20 18.25 17.00
CA GLY A 284 8.32 19.01 16.46
C GLY A 284 8.02 19.76 15.17
N LEU A 285 6.76 19.83 14.73
CA LEU A 285 6.35 20.66 13.58
C LEU A 285 6.26 22.15 13.93
N GLY A 286 6.41 22.50 15.21
CA GLY A 286 6.53 23.85 15.72
C GLY A 286 5.17 24.55 15.86
N SER A 287 4.61 25.08 14.78
CA SER A 287 3.34 25.81 14.80
C SER A 287 2.22 25.06 14.09
N GLU A 288 0.97 25.40 14.45
CA GLU A 288 -0.23 24.87 13.78
C GLU A 288 -0.21 25.14 12.26
N GLU A 289 0.21 26.33 11.85
CA GLU A 289 0.28 26.69 10.43
C GLU A 289 1.36 25.87 9.69
N THR A 290 2.53 25.67 10.30
CA THR A 290 3.57 24.79 9.72
C THR A 290 3.05 23.38 9.59
N MET A 291 2.38 22.86 10.61
CA MET A 291 1.77 21.52 10.58
C MET A 291 0.70 21.43 9.49
N ARG A 292 -0.20 22.41 9.38
CA ARG A 292 -1.25 22.45 8.35
C ARG A 292 -0.65 22.41 6.94
N ARG A 293 0.33 23.26 6.67
CA ARG A 293 1.01 23.31 5.37
C ARG A 293 1.73 22.00 5.04
N THR A 294 2.39 21.42 6.04
CA THR A 294 3.12 20.16 5.88
C THR A 294 2.16 18.99 5.62
N PHE A 295 1.05 18.92 6.35
CA PHE A 295 0.00 17.91 6.14
C PHE A 295 -0.63 18.03 4.75
N LEU A 296 -1.01 19.21 4.32
CA LEU A 296 -1.55 19.43 2.97
C LEU A 296 -0.56 19.02 1.89
N LYS A 297 0.72 19.39 2.05
CA LYS A 297 1.78 19.05 1.09
C LYS A 297 2.04 17.55 1.00
N ARG A 298 2.03 16.85 2.13
CA ARG A 298 2.46 15.45 2.22
C ARG A 298 1.31 14.45 2.23
N LEU A 299 0.17 14.82 2.80
CA LEU A 299 -0.97 13.93 3.01
C LEU A 299 -2.23 14.37 2.24
N GLY A 300 -2.21 15.56 1.63
CA GLY A 300 -3.34 16.09 0.88
C GLY A 300 -4.56 16.47 1.74
N VAL A 301 -4.42 16.50 3.07
CA VAL A 301 -5.51 16.79 4.00
C VAL A 301 -5.02 17.70 5.12
N THR A 302 -5.94 18.43 5.78
CA THR A 302 -5.58 19.22 6.97
C THR A 302 -5.45 18.32 8.22
N PRO A 303 -4.72 18.75 9.29
CA PRO A 303 -4.66 18.01 10.54
C PRO A 303 -6.04 17.77 11.18
N THR A 304 -6.94 18.72 11.05
CA THR A 304 -8.32 18.61 11.56
C THR A 304 -9.11 17.58 10.75
N ASP A 305 -9.05 17.61 9.43
CA ASP A 305 -9.70 16.62 8.57
C ASP A 305 -9.13 15.22 8.82
N TYR A 306 -7.80 15.14 9.00
CA TYR A 306 -7.13 13.90 9.36
C TYR A 306 -7.72 13.34 10.67
N ARG A 307 -7.76 14.13 11.74
CA ARG A 307 -8.37 13.72 13.03
C ARG A 307 -9.82 13.29 12.88
N ASN A 308 -10.64 14.06 12.16
CA ASN A 308 -12.07 13.77 12.02
C ASN A 308 -12.33 12.46 11.29
N ARG A 309 -11.49 12.10 10.31
CA ARG A 309 -11.55 10.80 9.63
C ARG A 309 -11.33 9.64 10.61
N PHE A 310 -10.43 9.80 11.57
CA PHE A 310 -10.17 8.78 12.60
C PHE A 310 -11.27 8.68 13.63
N ARG A 311 -11.82 9.82 14.09
CA ARG A 311 -12.91 9.83 15.07
C ARG A 311 -14.24 9.33 14.51
N ALA A 312 -14.52 9.58 13.24
CA ALA A 312 -15.70 9.01 12.58
C ALA A 312 -15.61 7.48 12.46
N ALA A 313 -14.42 6.91 12.43
CA ALA A 313 -14.20 5.46 12.44
C ALA A 313 -14.26 4.84 13.84
N ALA A 314 -14.14 5.63 14.92
CA ALA A 314 -14.15 5.16 16.32
C ALA A 314 -15.53 5.26 17.00
N ARG A 315 -16.53 5.86 16.35
CA ARG A 315 -17.94 5.90 16.74
C ARG A 315 -18.76 4.95 15.89
#